data_c0864c4538e2b96d19d720eec2d61920
#
_entry.id   c0864c4538e2b96d19d720eec2d61920
#
_cell.length_a   1.000
_cell.length_b   1.000
_cell.length_c   1.000
_cell.angle_alpha   90.00
_cell.angle_beta   90.00
_cell.angle_gamma   90.00
#
_symmetry.space_group_name_H-M   'P 1'
#
loop_
_entity.id
_entity.type
_entity.pdbx_description
1 polymer ?
#
loop_
_entity_poly.entity_id
_entity_poly.type
_entity_poly.pdbx_seq_one_letter_code
_entity_poly.pdbx_strand_id
1 'polypeptide(L)'
;MDYLQNALQTFNGGNWYGWKKYNDDGAKIPNDQRMTYANIEVIKDGATIPSEADVNAKIQEIKDAEQAAIDKKASGKQKLKDLGLDDAEIKALIG
;
A
#
# COMPACT_ATOMS: atom_id res chain seq x y z
N MET A 1 1.64 3.33 -6.34
CA MET A 1 1.08 2.25 -5.50
C MET A 1 -0.12 2.78 -4.74
N ASP A 2 -1.17 1.99 -4.65
CA ASP A 2 -2.36 2.36 -3.88
C ASP A 2 -2.22 1.82 -2.44
N TYR A 3 -1.79 2.67 -1.54
CA TYR A 3 -1.57 2.28 -0.15
C TYR A 3 -2.85 1.91 0.58
N LEU A 4 -3.97 2.57 0.26
CA LEU A 4 -5.25 2.26 0.89
C LEU A 4 -5.69 0.83 0.56
N GLN A 5 -5.67 0.44 -0.70
CA GLN A 5 -6.01 -0.92 -1.10
C GLN A 5 -5.06 -1.94 -0.48
N ASN A 6 -3.76 -1.67 -0.49
CA ASN A 6 -2.77 -2.57 0.12
C ASN A 6 -3.03 -2.76 1.61
N ALA A 7 -3.37 -1.68 2.32
CA ALA A 7 -3.70 -1.75 3.74
C ALA A 7 -4.97 -2.59 3.96
N LEU A 8 -6.03 -2.34 3.18
CA LEU A 8 -7.30 -3.06 3.31
C LEU A 8 -7.13 -4.56 3.07
N GLN A 9 -6.27 -4.97 2.15
CA GLN A 9 -5.99 -6.37 1.87
C GLN A 9 -5.37 -7.12 3.05
N THR A 10 -4.81 -6.42 4.02
CA THR A 10 -4.23 -7.05 5.21
C THR A 10 -5.25 -7.36 6.30
N PHE A 11 -6.48 -6.85 6.17
CA PHE A 11 -7.57 -7.11 7.12
C PHE A 11 -8.48 -8.23 6.62
N ASN A 12 -9.16 -8.90 7.51
CA ASN A 12 -10.19 -9.91 7.20
C ASN A 12 -9.78 -10.99 6.17
N GLY A 13 -8.49 -11.23 6.00
CA GLY A 13 -7.98 -12.22 5.05
C GLY A 13 -7.96 -11.78 3.59
N GLY A 14 -8.21 -10.52 3.31
CA GLY A 14 -8.23 -9.97 1.94
C GLY A 14 -9.55 -10.22 1.22
N ASN A 15 -9.76 -9.55 0.09
CA ASN A 15 -10.94 -9.69 -0.78
C ASN A 15 -12.29 -9.55 -0.07
N TRP A 16 -12.35 -8.71 0.96
CA TRP A 16 -13.54 -8.52 1.79
C TRP A 16 -14.28 -7.23 1.50
N TYR A 17 -13.70 -6.33 0.74
CA TYR A 17 -14.19 -4.97 0.52
C TYR A 17 -14.41 -4.68 -0.95
N GLY A 18 -15.26 -3.70 -1.19
CA GLY A 18 -15.45 -3.06 -2.50
C GLY A 18 -15.63 -1.56 -2.29
N TRP A 19 -15.98 -0.88 -3.35
CA TRP A 19 -16.21 0.57 -3.32
C TRP A 19 -17.66 0.87 -3.62
N LYS A 20 -18.29 1.72 -2.81
CA LYS A 20 -19.65 2.19 -3.06
C LYS A 20 -19.70 2.94 -4.38
N LYS A 21 -20.73 2.67 -5.18
CA LYS A 21 -20.92 3.34 -6.48
C LYS A 21 -21.82 4.54 -6.37
N TYR A 22 -22.64 4.61 -5.32
CA TYR A 22 -23.65 5.66 -5.14
C TYR A 22 -23.57 6.20 -3.72
N ASN A 23 -23.83 7.51 -3.58
CA ASN A 23 -23.98 8.14 -2.28
C ASN A 23 -25.31 7.73 -1.62
N ASP A 24 -25.49 8.08 -0.35
CA ASP A 24 -26.71 7.78 0.39
C ASP A 24 -27.95 8.47 -0.24
N ASP A 25 -27.75 9.58 -0.95
CA ASP A 25 -28.81 10.29 -1.68
C ASP A 25 -29.08 9.71 -3.07
N GLY A 26 -28.40 8.63 -3.46
CA GLY A 26 -28.57 7.98 -4.76
C GLY A 26 -27.72 8.55 -5.89
N ALA A 27 -26.95 9.59 -5.65
CA ALA A 27 -26.07 10.18 -6.67
C ALA A 27 -24.83 9.27 -6.91
N LYS A 28 -24.46 9.15 -8.20
CA LYS A 28 -23.31 8.33 -8.57
C LYS A 28 -22.00 8.99 -8.12
N ILE A 29 -21.16 8.21 -7.43
CA ILE A 29 -19.84 8.67 -7.00
C ILE A 29 -18.89 8.61 -8.21
N PRO A 30 -18.16 9.70 -8.54
CA PRO A 30 -17.16 9.68 -9.61
C PRO A 30 -16.09 8.62 -9.37
N ASN A 31 -15.59 8.00 -10.43
CA ASN A 31 -14.59 6.92 -10.33
C ASN A 31 -13.33 7.31 -9.54
N ASP A 32 -12.88 8.55 -9.70
CA ASP A 32 -11.70 9.08 -9.02
C ASP A 32 -11.92 9.37 -7.53
N GLN A 33 -13.17 9.33 -7.06
CA GLN A 33 -13.54 9.60 -5.67
C GLN A 33 -14.00 8.35 -4.91
N ARG A 34 -14.12 7.20 -5.59
CA ARG A 34 -14.62 5.96 -4.97
C ARG A 34 -13.62 5.33 -4.01
N MET A 35 -12.34 5.42 -4.30
CA MET A 35 -11.29 4.72 -3.57
C MET A 35 -10.85 5.50 -2.33
N THR A 36 -11.78 5.73 -1.41
CA THR A 36 -11.56 6.41 -0.14
C THR A 36 -12.14 5.60 1.00
N TYR A 37 -11.66 5.82 2.22
CA TYR A 37 -12.17 5.11 3.40
C TYR A 37 -13.68 5.24 3.55
N ALA A 38 -14.25 6.42 3.31
CA ALA A 38 -15.69 6.66 3.46
C ALA A 38 -16.56 5.82 2.50
N ASN A 39 -16.00 5.34 1.40
CA ASN A 39 -16.71 4.58 0.38
C ASN A 39 -16.45 3.06 0.46
N ILE A 40 -15.82 2.59 1.51
CA ILE A 40 -15.60 1.14 1.70
C ILE A 40 -16.94 0.45 1.94
N GLU A 41 -17.14 -0.65 1.21
CA GLU A 41 -18.31 -1.51 1.33
C GLU A 41 -17.86 -2.93 1.63
N VAL A 42 -18.47 -3.57 2.64
CA VAL A 42 -18.16 -4.97 2.98
C VAL A 42 -18.90 -5.89 2.00
N ILE A 43 -18.15 -6.76 1.33
CA ILE A 43 -18.71 -7.74 0.37
C ILE A 43 -18.55 -9.19 0.82
N LYS A 44 -17.81 -9.44 1.91
CA LYS A 44 -17.57 -10.77 2.45
C LYS A 44 -18.32 -10.93 3.78
N ASP A 45 -19.06 -12.01 3.93
CA ASP A 45 -19.79 -12.31 5.18
C ASP A 45 -18.83 -12.43 6.36
N GLY A 46 -19.20 -11.78 7.46
CA GLY A 46 -18.41 -11.80 8.68
C GLY A 46 -17.25 -10.82 8.72
N ALA A 47 -16.96 -10.12 7.63
CA ALA A 47 -15.93 -9.09 7.63
C ALA A 47 -16.41 -7.81 8.31
N THR A 48 -15.51 -7.13 9.00
CA THR A 48 -15.78 -5.87 9.69
C THR A 48 -14.87 -4.78 9.12
N ILE A 49 -15.42 -3.60 8.84
CA ILE A 49 -14.62 -2.46 8.39
C ILE A 49 -13.69 -2.03 9.55
N PRO A 50 -12.35 -2.05 9.35
CA PRO A 50 -11.44 -1.55 10.38
C PRO A 50 -11.63 -0.05 10.60
N SER A 51 -11.25 0.45 11.76
CA SER A 51 -11.30 1.90 12.01
C SER A 51 -10.37 2.66 11.07
N GLU A 52 -10.70 3.92 10.78
CA GLU A 52 -9.84 4.77 9.95
C GLU A 52 -8.43 4.90 10.56
N ALA A 53 -8.34 5.00 11.88
CA ALA A 53 -7.05 5.04 12.58
C ALA A 53 -6.22 3.77 12.34
N ASP A 54 -6.84 2.60 12.38
CA ASP A 54 -6.16 1.33 12.11
C ASP A 54 -5.70 1.23 10.66
N VAL A 55 -6.53 1.68 9.72
CA VAL A 55 -6.18 1.71 8.29
C VAL A 55 -4.99 2.65 8.06
N ASN A 56 -5.03 3.85 8.63
CA ASN A 56 -3.94 4.82 8.50
C ASN A 56 -2.63 4.32 9.12
N ALA A 57 -2.71 3.63 10.26
CA ALA A 57 -1.55 3.01 10.89
C ALA A 57 -0.93 1.92 9.98
N LYS A 58 -1.77 1.12 9.33
CA LYS A 58 -1.31 0.10 8.39
C LYS A 58 -0.66 0.73 7.15
N ILE A 59 -1.24 1.81 6.62
CA ILE A 59 -0.66 2.56 5.50
C ILE A 59 0.73 3.06 5.87
N GLN A 60 0.88 3.63 7.07
CA GLN A 60 2.18 4.13 7.53
C GLN A 60 3.19 2.99 7.68
N GLU A 61 2.77 1.85 8.20
CA GLU A 61 3.60 0.65 8.32
C GLU A 61 4.12 0.20 6.95
N ILE A 62 3.26 0.18 5.93
CA ILE A 62 3.63 -0.18 4.56
C ILE A 62 4.64 0.81 3.99
N LYS A 63 4.41 2.11 4.18
CA LYS A 63 5.34 3.16 3.72
C LYS A 63 6.70 3.03 4.41
N ASP A 64 6.71 2.77 5.71
CA ASP A 64 7.95 2.61 6.48
C ASP A 64 8.73 1.38 6.00
N ALA A 65 8.04 0.28 5.70
CA ALA A 65 8.67 -0.93 5.17
C ALA A 65 9.29 -0.68 3.78
N GLU A 66 8.60 0.07 2.91
CA GLU A 66 9.14 0.46 1.61
C GLU A 66 10.39 1.33 1.75
N GLN A 67 10.36 2.31 2.65
CA GLN A 67 11.49 3.20 2.89
C GLN A 67 12.69 2.41 3.43
N ALA A 68 12.46 1.49 4.36
CA ALA A 68 13.51 0.62 4.89
C ALA A 68 14.16 -0.23 3.79
N ALA A 69 13.36 -0.75 2.85
CA ALA A 69 13.89 -1.52 1.71
C ALA A 69 14.73 -0.66 0.78
N ILE A 70 14.30 0.59 0.52
CA ILE A 70 15.07 1.56 -0.29
C ILE A 70 16.39 1.89 0.41
N ASP A 71 16.36 2.14 1.72
CA ASP A 71 17.54 2.47 2.50
C ASP A 71 18.56 1.33 2.52
N LYS A 72 18.09 0.08 2.66
CA LYS A 72 18.93 -1.11 2.58
C LYS A 72 19.60 -1.24 1.22
N LYS A 73 18.85 -1.02 0.14
CA LYS A 73 19.39 -1.10 -1.21
C LYS A 73 20.45 -0.03 -1.46
N ALA A 74 20.21 1.20 -1.03
CA ALA A 74 21.14 2.30 -1.14
C ALA A 74 22.43 2.03 -0.32
N SER A 75 22.28 1.50 0.89
CA SER A 75 23.42 1.13 1.75
C SER A 75 24.25 0.01 1.12
N GLY A 76 23.60 -1.01 0.53
CA GLY A 76 24.27 -2.08 -0.18
C GLY A 76 25.06 -1.58 -1.37
N LYS A 77 24.50 -0.68 -2.16
CA LYS A 77 25.20 -0.03 -3.30
C LYS A 77 26.46 0.71 -2.84
N GLN A 78 26.36 1.45 -1.76
CA GLN A 78 27.50 2.21 -1.24
C GLN A 78 28.63 1.26 -0.80
N LYS A 79 28.30 0.17 -0.15
CA LYS A 79 29.27 -0.84 0.24
C LYS A 79 29.99 -1.47 -0.95
N LEU A 80 29.25 -1.75 -2.03
CA LEU A 80 29.82 -2.29 -3.26
C LEU A 80 30.76 -1.28 -3.94
N LYS A 81 30.41 0.01 -3.95
CA LYS A 81 31.28 1.07 -4.44
C LYS A 81 32.59 1.16 -3.63
N ASP A 82 32.50 1.02 -2.31
CA ASP A 82 33.64 1.04 -1.43
C ASP A 82 34.61 -0.13 -1.70
N LEU A 83 34.10 -1.22 -2.29
CA LEU A 83 34.90 -2.36 -2.75
C LEU A 83 35.54 -2.14 -4.12
N GLY A 84 35.31 -1.01 -4.77
CA GLY A 84 35.89 -0.65 -6.06
C GLY A 84 35.06 -1.04 -7.28
N LEU A 85 33.79 -1.46 -7.09
CA LEU A 85 32.88 -1.74 -8.19
C LEU A 85 32.30 -0.45 -8.79
N ASP A 86 32.13 -0.42 -10.11
CA ASP A 86 31.46 0.70 -10.77
C ASP A 86 29.94 0.52 -10.75
N ASP A 87 29.21 1.57 -11.18
CA ASP A 87 27.74 1.54 -11.16
C ASP A 87 27.15 0.45 -12.04
N ALA A 88 27.77 0.15 -13.20
CA ALA A 88 27.29 -0.90 -14.09
C ALA A 88 27.45 -2.30 -13.46
N GLU A 89 28.59 -2.55 -12.81
CA GLU A 89 28.83 -3.80 -12.10
C GLU A 89 27.89 -3.99 -10.91
N ILE A 90 27.65 -2.93 -10.15
CA ILE A 90 26.73 -2.93 -9.02
C ILE A 90 25.32 -3.24 -9.50
N LYS A 91 24.87 -2.61 -10.59
CA LYS A 91 23.55 -2.84 -11.17
C LYS A 91 23.38 -4.29 -11.63
N ALA A 92 24.41 -4.90 -12.20
CA ALA A 92 24.38 -6.29 -12.61
C ALA A 92 24.22 -7.26 -11.43
N LEU A 93 24.80 -6.90 -10.26
CA LEU A 93 24.73 -7.73 -9.05
C LEU A 93 23.41 -7.63 -8.30
N ILE A 94 22.81 -6.44 -8.25
CA ILE A 94 21.64 -6.19 -7.40
C ILE A 94 20.38 -5.79 -8.17
N GLY A 95 20.46 -5.77 -9.48
CA GLY A 95 19.33 -5.46 -10.34
C GLY A 95 18.99 -4.00 -10.42
#